data_f5ff56d620f7fe7456ba2bd1b262d90b
#
_entry.id   f5ff56d620f7fe7456ba2bd1b262d90b
#
_cell.length_a   1.000
_cell.length_b   1.000
_cell.length_c   1.000
_cell.angle_alpha   90.00
_cell.angle_beta   90.00
_cell.angle_gamma   90.00
#
_symmetry.space_group_name_H-M   'P 1'
#
loop_
_entity.id
_entity.type
_entity.pdbx_description
1 polymer ?
#
loop_
_entity_poly.entity_id
_entity_poly.type
_entity_poly.pdbx_seq_one_letter_code
_entity_poly.pdbx_strand_id
1 'polypeptide(L)'
;MKTRLLSTLLSISLSAVLWQLPHLAWSETLAHNPTLTVIGYHEITNRKNALIPEYAVSTTHFKQHIAWLKNNGFHFISMDQLIQANQGQSQLPEKPVLLTVDDGYASFYQNAYPIIKANNIPVVLAVVGSWLEPKEGQNIDFSGKQIQRNEMLSWSELKEMQDSGLVEIANHSYNLHRGILGNPQ
;
A
#
# COMPACT_ATOMS: atom_id res chain seq x y z
N MET A 1 39.15 96.16 -18.94
CA MET A 1 38.67 94.94 -19.63
C MET A 1 38.39 93.94 -18.53
N LYS A 2 37.12 93.62 -18.30
CA LYS A 2 36.64 92.68 -17.24
C LYS A 2 36.09 91.43 -17.92
N THR A 3 36.81 90.32 -17.81
CA THR A 3 36.37 88.99 -18.29
C THR A 3 35.52 88.35 -17.21
N ARG A 4 34.27 88.00 -17.57
CA ARG A 4 33.36 87.25 -16.72
C ARG A 4 33.56 85.77 -17.03
N LEU A 5 33.92 84.98 -16.03
CA LEU A 5 33.82 83.49 -16.09
C LEU A 5 32.37 83.07 -15.86
N LEU A 6 31.81 82.33 -16.80
CA LEU A 6 30.59 81.62 -16.63
C LEU A 6 30.91 80.25 -16.00
N SER A 7 30.37 79.95 -14.82
CA SER A 7 30.40 78.66 -14.19
C SER A 7 29.14 77.89 -14.58
N THR A 8 29.24 76.85 -15.40
CA THR A 8 28.21 75.92 -15.73
C THR A 8 28.14 74.83 -14.64
N LEU A 9 27.07 74.84 -13.85
CA LEU A 9 26.74 73.75 -12.92
C LEU A 9 26.14 72.60 -13.70
N LEU A 10 26.83 71.48 -13.73
CA LEU A 10 26.35 70.21 -14.30
C LEU A 10 25.55 69.45 -13.22
N SER A 11 24.24 69.46 -13.36
CA SER A 11 23.36 68.70 -12.49
C SER A 11 23.33 67.21 -12.93
N ILE A 12 23.97 66.37 -12.15
CA ILE A 12 23.89 64.90 -12.35
C ILE A 12 22.61 64.39 -11.66
N SER A 13 21.56 64.09 -12.44
CA SER A 13 20.38 63.40 -11.99
C SER A 13 20.67 61.91 -11.82
N LEU A 14 20.72 61.47 -10.58
CA LEU A 14 20.85 60.04 -10.22
C LEU A 14 19.54 59.34 -10.43
N SER A 15 19.31 58.73 -11.59
CA SER A 15 18.14 57.89 -11.86
C SER A 15 18.29 56.56 -11.12
N ALA A 16 17.56 56.40 -10.02
CA ALA A 16 17.45 55.14 -9.32
C ALA A 16 16.66 54.12 -10.20
N VAL A 17 17.38 53.24 -10.87
CA VAL A 17 16.79 52.07 -11.53
C VAL A 17 16.42 51.05 -10.45
N LEU A 18 15.15 51.07 -10.05
CA LEU A 18 14.58 50.01 -9.23
C LEU A 18 14.57 48.71 -10.05
N TRP A 19 15.53 47.84 -9.79
CA TRP A 19 15.49 46.47 -10.24
C TRP A 19 14.29 45.77 -9.55
N GLN A 20 13.18 45.62 -10.28
CA GLN A 20 12.12 44.73 -9.89
C GLN A 20 12.62 43.29 -10.10
N LEU A 21 13.19 42.72 -9.05
CA LEU A 21 13.40 41.26 -9.00
C LEU A 21 12.02 40.60 -9.06
N PRO A 22 11.79 39.69 -10.01
CA PRO A 22 10.58 38.91 -9.95
C PRO A 22 10.60 38.14 -8.61
N HIS A 23 9.68 38.47 -7.73
CA HIS A 23 9.39 37.62 -6.60
C HIS A 23 8.92 36.29 -7.18
N LEU A 24 9.85 35.33 -7.33
CA LEU A 24 9.52 33.92 -7.43
C LEU A 24 8.77 33.60 -6.15
N ALA A 25 7.45 33.71 -6.20
CA ALA A 25 6.59 33.13 -5.21
C ALA A 25 6.87 31.61 -5.25
N TRP A 26 7.76 31.17 -4.39
CA TRP A 26 7.81 29.76 -4.02
C TRP A 26 6.47 29.48 -3.36
N SER A 27 5.52 29.02 -4.15
CA SER A 27 4.38 28.29 -3.62
C SER A 27 4.98 27.03 -2.99
N GLU A 28 5.28 27.10 -1.70
CA GLU A 28 5.33 25.91 -0.88
C GLU A 28 3.93 25.31 -0.96
N THR A 29 3.69 24.50 -1.99
CA THR A 29 2.66 23.51 -1.92
C THR A 29 3.08 22.64 -0.73
N LEU A 30 2.47 22.91 0.43
CA LEU A 30 2.54 22.02 1.57
C LEU A 30 2.27 20.63 1.00
N ALA A 31 3.29 19.77 1.01
CA ALA A 31 3.14 18.43 0.50
C ALA A 31 1.99 17.81 1.29
N HIS A 32 0.85 17.72 0.68
CA HIS A 32 -0.30 17.06 1.27
C HIS A 32 0.03 15.58 1.30
N ASN A 33 0.53 15.10 2.44
CA ASN A 33 0.72 13.69 2.68
C ASN A 33 -0.63 13.09 3.03
N PRO A 34 -1.28 12.40 2.09
CA PRO A 34 -2.58 11.80 2.36
C PRO A 34 -2.44 10.74 3.44
N THR A 35 -3.45 10.61 4.29
CA THR A 35 -3.48 9.55 5.32
C THR A 35 -3.65 8.20 4.65
N LEU A 36 -2.65 7.32 4.82
CA LEU A 36 -2.72 5.94 4.35
C LEU A 36 -3.73 5.14 5.17
N THR A 37 -4.64 4.45 4.50
CA THR A 37 -5.49 3.42 5.10
C THR A 37 -4.92 2.04 4.78
N VAL A 38 -4.71 1.21 5.80
CA VAL A 38 -4.32 -0.20 5.63
C VAL A 38 -5.49 -1.06 6.04
N ILE A 39 -5.91 -1.98 5.16
CA ILE A 39 -7.00 -2.92 5.43
C ILE A 39 -6.46 -4.33 5.34
N GLY A 40 -6.49 -5.04 6.48
CA GLY A 40 -6.08 -6.43 6.58
C GLY A 40 -7.25 -7.40 6.51
N TYR A 41 -7.09 -8.47 5.75
CA TYR A 41 -7.96 -9.63 5.71
C TYR A 41 -7.16 -10.88 6.05
N HIS A 42 -7.90 -11.95 6.38
CA HIS A 42 -7.32 -13.29 6.56
C HIS A 42 -8.03 -14.24 5.60
N GLU A 43 -9.16 -14.77 6.01
CA GLU A 43 -9.89 -15.79 5.27
C GLU A 43 -11.09 -15.22 4.52
N ILE A 44 -11.11 -15.34 3.19
CA ILE A 44 -12.22 -14.87 2.36
C ILE A 44 -13.11 -16.08 1.99
N THR A 45 -14.00 -16.42 2.89
CA THR A 45 -14.94 -17.54 2.74
C THR A 45 -16.16 -17.35 3.64
N ASN A 46 -17.18 -18.19 3.46
CA ASN A 46 -18.33 -18.19 4.38
C ASN A 46 -17.90 -18.69 5.75
N ARG A 47 -18.36 -18.05 6.83
CA ARG A 47 -18.00 -18.39 8.22
C ARG A 47 -18.13 -19.88 8.57
N LYS A 48 -19.13 -20.56 8.02
CA LYS A 48 -19.36 -21.99 8.24
C LYS A 48 -18.27 -22.90 7.65
N ASN A 49 -17.51 -22.41 6.69
CA ASN A 49 -16.44 -23.13 5.99
C ASN A 49 -15.06 -22.66 6.43
N ALA A 50 -14.99 -21.64 7.28
CA ALA A 50 -13.74 -21.01 7.69
C ALA A 50 -13.01 -21.86 8.74
N LEU A 51 -11.68 -21.82 8.69
CA LEU A 51 -10.83 -22.40 9.73
C LEU A 51 -10.94 -21.61 11.02
N ILE A 52 -11.01 -20.25 10.89
CA ILE A 52 -11.25 -19.32 12.00
C ILE A 52 -12.44 -18.42 11.64
N PRO A 53 -13.68 -18.80 12.03
CA PRO A 53 -14.89 -18.06 11.65
C PRO A 53 -14.91 -16.59 12.05
N GLU A 54 -14.18 -16.23 13.11
CA GLU A 54 -14.08 -14.86 13.64
C GLU A 54 -13.35 -13.90 12.69
N TYR A 55 -12.38 -14.41 11.94
CA TYR A 55 -11.57 -13.65 10.98
C TYR A 55 -12.03 -13.82 9.52
N ALA A 56 -13.12 -14.58 9.30
CA ALA A 56 -13.60 -14.84 7.96
C ALA A 56 -14.55 -13.74 7.46
N VAL A 57 -14.33 -13.33 6.21
CA VAL A 57 -15.20 -12.42 5.45
C VAL A 57 -15.76 -13.17 4.25
N SER A 58 -17.09 -13.16 4.06
CA SER A 58 -17.67 -13.83 2.90
C SER A 58 -17.23 -13.17 1.59
N THR A 59 -17.13 -13.96 0.53
CA THR A 59 -16.80 -13.48 -0.83
C THR A 59 -17.72 -12.33 -1.27
N THR A 60 -19.00 -12.40 -0.90
CA THR A 60 -19.97 -11.34 -1.19
C THR A 60 -19.62 -10.03 -0.46
N HIS A 61 -19.32 -10.11 0.85
CA HIS A 61 -18.93 -8.92 1.61
C HIS A 61 -17.59 -8.38 1.15
N PHE A 62 -16.61 -9.23 0.86
CA PHE A 62 -15.33 -8.79 0.30
C PHE A 62 -15.54 -7.99 -0.99
N LYS A 63 -16.37 -8.50 -1.93
CA LYS A 63 -16.71 -7.79 -3.15
C LYS A 63 -17.41 -6.44 -2.88
N GLN A 64 -18.31 -6.39 -1.89
CA GLN A 64 -18.98 -5.15 -1.49
C GLN A 64 -18.01 -4.14 -0.88
N HIS A 65 -17.06 -4.58 -0.05
CA HIS A 65 -16.02 -3.72 0.52
C HIS A 65 -15.17 -3.08 -0.60
N ILE A 66 -14.70 -3.87 -1.56
CA ILE A 66 -13.93 -3.38 -2.71
C ILE A 66 -14.75 -2.35 -3.50
N ALA A 67 -16.01 -2.66 -3.81
CA ALA A 67 -16.88 -1.75 -4.54
C ALA A 67 -17.13 -0.44 -3.78
N TRP A 68 -17.35 -0.53 -2.47
CA TRP A 68 -17.56 0.63 -1.61
C TRP A 68 -16.33 1.54 -1.59
N LEU A 69 -15.14 0.99 -1.40
CA LEU A 69 -13.89 1.75 -1.40
C LEU A 69 -13.71 2.51 -2.72
N LYS A 70 -13.87 1.83 -3.85
CA LYS A 70 -13.76 2.44 -5.19
C LYS A 70 -14.79 3.57 -5.38
N ASN A 71 -16.04 3.34 -5.01
CA ASN A 71 -17.13 4.31 -5.17
C ASN A 71 -16.98 5.54 -4.25
N ASN A 72 -16.19 5.42 -3.17
CA ASN A 72 -15.89 6.52 -2.24
C ASN A 72 -14.53 7.19 -2.50
N GLY A 73 -13.94 6.93 -3.67
CA GLY A 73 -12.73 7.61 -4.12
C GLY A 73 -11.45 7.14 -3.44
N PHE A 74 -11.44 5.94 -2.86
CA PHE A 74 -10.21 5.32 -2.37
C PHE A 74 -9.42 4.71 -3.52
N HIS A 75 -8.09 4.85 -3.46
CA HIS A 75 -7.17 4.37 -4.47
C HIS A 75 -6.30 3.26 -3.90
N PHE A 76 -6.43 2.06 -4.46
CA PHE A 76 -5.57 0.95 -4.06
C PHE A 76 -4.14 1.18 -4.56
N ILE A 77 -3.18 1.04 -3.67
CA ILE A 77 -1.75 1.23 -3.95
C ILE A 77 -0.98 -0.05 -3.67
N SER A 78 0.12 -0.26 -4.39
CA SER A 78 1.09 -1.32 -4.10
C SER A 78 2.04 -0.93 -2.97
N MET A 79 2.73 -1.91 -2.39
CA MET A 79 3.80 -1.65 -1.43
C MET A 79 4.94 -0.84 -2.08
N ASP A 80 5.26 -1.13 -3.34
CA ASP A 80 6.29 -0.40 -4.07
C ASP A 80 5.94 1.10 -4.21
N GLN A 81 4.68 1.44 -4.53
CA GLN A 81 4.22 2.84 -4.55
C GLN A 81 4.35 3.51 -3.17
N LEU A 82 4.05 2.78 -2.09
CA LEU A 82 4.23 3.27 -0.73
C LEU A 82 5.70 3.52 -0.40
N ILE A 83 6.59 2.60 -0.78
CA ILE A 83 8.04 2.73 -0.57
C ILE A 83 8.58 3.92 -1.34
N GLN A 84 8.24 4.08 -2.62
CA GLN A 84 8.67 5.20 -3.45
C GLN A 84 8.19 6.54 -2.88
N ALA A 85 6.95 6.60 -2.39
CA ALA A 85 6.43 7.80 -1.76
C ALA A 85 7.18 8.14 -0.45
N ASN A 86 7.45 7.13 0.38
CA ASN A 86 8.23 7.32 1.62
C ASN A 86 9.67 7.78 1.36
N GLN A 87 10.24 7.42 0.21
CA GLN A 87 11.56 7.86 -0.24
C GLN A 87 11.54 9.24 -0.93
N GLY A 88 10.36 9.88 -1.05
CA GLY A 88 10.21 11.16 -1.74
C GLY A 88 10.32 11.08 -3.27
N GLN A 89 10.26 9.88 -3.84
CA GLN A 89 10.39 9.64 -5.30
C GLN A 89 9.05 9.78 -6.04
N SER A 90 7.94 9.68 -5.33
CA SER A 90 6.58 9.85 -5.86
C SER A 90 5.64 10.43 -4.80
N GLN A 91 4.41 10.73 -5.18
CA GLN A 91 3.34 11.10 -4.25
C GLN A 91 2.27 10.02 -4.26
N LEU A 92 1.68 9.75 -3.10
CA LEU A 92 0.51 8.90 -3.02
C LEU A 92 -0.71 9.63 -3.57
N PRO A 93 -1.67 8.90 -4.17
CA PRO A 93 -2.96 9.46 -4.54
C PRO A 93 -3.74 9.91 -3.29
N GLU A 94 -4.80 10.68 -3.48
CA GLU A 94 -5.73 10.94 -2.37
C GLU A 94 -6.39 9.64 -1.90
N LYS A 95 -6.69 9.56 -0.59
CA LYS A 95 -7.30 8.37 0.05
C LYS A 95 -6.62 7.05 -0.36
N PRO A 96 -5.29 6.91 -0.17
CA PRO A 96 -4.58 5.69 -0.54
C PRO A 96 -4.98 4.54 0.38
N VAL A 97 -5.20 3.36 -0.21
CA VAL A 97 -5.47 2.11 0.51
C VAL A 97 -4.44 1.07 0.15
N LEU A 98 -3.76 0.53 1.16
CA LEU A 98 -2.97 -0.68 1.04
C LEU A 98 -3.82 -1.87 1.50
N LEU A 99 -4.04 -2.82 0.61
CA LEU A 99 -4.75 -4.05 0.91
C LEU A 99 -3.77 -5.13 1.30
N THR A 100 -3.94 -5.73 2.49
CA THR A 100 -3.13 -6.85 2.96
C THR A 100 -4.00 -8.06 3.23
N VAL A 101 -3.42 -9.24 3.06
CA VAL A 101 -4.06 -10.52 3.40
C VAL A 101 -3.02 -11.39 4.09
N ASP A 102 -3.37 -11.96 5.22
CA ASP A 102 -2.46 -12.71 6.05
C ASP A 102 -2.69 -14.24 5.94
N ASP A 103 -1.70 -15.01 6.42
CA ASP A 103 -1.68 -16.45 6.62
C ASP A 103 -1.48 -17.30 5.36
N GLY A 104 -2.09 -16.98 4.24
CA GLY A 104 -1.97 -17.76 3.01
C GLY A 104 -3.00 -18.88 2.87
N TYR A 105 -4.26 -18.62 3.26
CA TYR A 105 -5.38 -19.54 3.05
C TYR A 105 -5.68 -19.76 1.57
N ALA A 106 -5.98 -21.00 1.18
CA ALA A 106 -6.41 -21.36 -0.18
C ALA A 106 -7.64 -20.57 -0.64
N SER A 107 -8.51 -20.19 0.30
CA SER A 107 -9.70 -19.37 0.03
C SER A 107 -9.36 -18.01 -0.59
N PHE A 108 -8.17 -17.47 -0.36
CA PHE A 108 -7.72 -16.23 -1.01
C PHE A 108 -7.64 -16.41 -2.53
N TYR A 109 -6.94 -17.46 -2.99
CA TYR A 109 -6.82 -17.74 -4.42
C TYR A 109 -8.17 -18.08 -5.05
N GLN A 110 -8.98 -18.89 -4.37
CA GLN A 110 -10.26 -19.37 -4.89
C GLN A 110 -11.33 -18.27 -4.97
N ASN A 111 -11.40 -17.38 -3.98
CA ASN A 111 -12.51 -16.46 -3.79
C ASN A 111 -12.16 -14.98 -3.97
N ALA A 112 -10.97 -14.54 -3.50
CA ALA A 112 -10.58 -13.14 -3.55
C ALA A 112 -9.79 -12.80 -4.81
N TYR A 113 -8.86 -13.64 -5.22
CA TYR A 113 -7.97 -13.35 -6.34
C TYR A 113 -8.70 -13.09 -7.67
N PRO A 114 -9.78 -13.79 -8.04
CA PRO A 114 -10.57 -13.43 -9.22
C PRO A 114 -11.16 -12.01 -9.15
N ILE A 115 -11.56 -11.55 -7.96
CA ILE A 115 -12.09 -10.20 -7.74
C ILE A 115 -10.96 -9.17 -7.87
N ILE A 116 -9.80 -9.47 -7.31
CA ILE A 116 -8.59 -8.66 -7.36
C ILE A 116 -8.14 -8.47 -8.81
N LYS A 117 -8.05 -9.56 -9.59
CA LYS A 117 -7.72 -9.53 -11.02
C LYS A 117 -8.71 -8.68 -11.82
N ALA A 118 -10.01 -8.91 -11.64
CA ALA A 118 -11.06 -8.20 -12.36
C ALA A 118 -11.06 -6.68 -12.08
N ASN A 119 -10.52 -6.26 -10.94
CA ASN A 119 -10.47 -4.86 -10.52
C ASN A 119 -9.08 -4.23 -10.61
N ASN A 120 -8.05 -4.98 -11.02
CA ASN A 120 -6.65 -4.58 -11.08
C ASN A 120 -6.15 -3.98 -9.75
N ILE A 121 -6.36 -4.72 -8.65
CA ILE A 121 -6.05 -4.25 -7.30
C ILE A 121 -4.71 -4.85 -6.84
N PRO A 122 -3.72 -4.03 -6.46
CA PRO A 122 -2.51 -4.54 -5.83
C PRO A 122 -2.80 -5.00 -4.39
N VAL A 123 -2.18 -6.10 -3.99
CA VAL A 123 -2.35 -6.73 -2.67
C VAL A 123 -1.01 -7.22 -2.14
N VAL A 124 -0.78 -7.07 -0.85
CA VAL A 124 0.31 -7.74 -0.13
C VAL A 124 -0.26 -9.00 0.52
N LEU A 125 0.30 -10.17 0.21
CA LEU A 125 -0.08 -11.45 0.79
C LEU A 125 1.05 -11.96 1.68
N ALA A 126 0.86 -11.89 2.98
CA ALA A 126 1.83 -12.34 3.98
C ALA A 126 1.56 -13.79 4.37
N VAL A 127 2.50 -14.70 4.07
CA VAL A 127 2.31 -16.14 4.25
C VAL A 127 3.11 -16.71 5.41
N VAL A 128 2.58 -17.76 6.05
CA VAL A 128 3.30 -18.53 7.08
C VAL A 128 4.05 -19.66 6.39
N GLY A 129 5.39 -19.55 6.35
CA GLY A 129 6.24 -20.45 5.58
C GLY A 129 6.08 -21.92 5.91
N SER A 130 6.03 -22.28 7.20
CA SER A 130 5.88 -23.67 7.64
C SER A 130 4.58 -24.34 7.22
N TRP A 131 3.53 -23.58 6.91
CA TRP A 131 2.27 -24.13 6.43
C TRP A 131 2.29 -24.45 4.93
N LEU A 132 3.28 -23.96 4.21
CA LEU A 132 3.46 -24.19 2.79
C LEU A 132 4.37 -25.40 2.48
N GLU A 133 5.18 -25.86 3.45
CA GLU A 133 6.15 -26.93 3.27
C GLU A 133 5.55 -28.36 3.16
N PRO A 134 4.50 -28.72 3.93
CA PRO A 134 3.96 -30.07 3.84
C PRO A 134 3.49 -30.38 2.43
N LYS A 135 3.71 -31.64 2.01
CA LYS A 135 3.26 -32.10 0.69
C LYS A 135 1.75 -32.25 0.66
N GLU A 136 1.20 -32.21 -0.54
CA GLU A 136 -0.22 -32.50 -0.74
C GLU A 136 -0.61 -33.85 -0.10
N GLY A 137 -1.76 -33.89 0.56
CA GLY A 137 -2.22 -35.06 1.33
C GLY A 137 -1.67 -35.18 2.75
N GLN A 138 -0.72 -34.32 3.16
CA GLN A 138 -0.26 -34.24 4.54
C GLN A 138 -1.10 -33.24 5.34
N ASN A 139 -1.02 -33.33 6.67
CA ASN A 139 -1.64 -32.36 7.57
C ASN A 139 -0.64 -31.27 7.95
N ILE A 140 -1.22 -30.13 8.29
CA ILE A 140 -0.52 -28.96 8.85
C ILE A 140 -0.93 -28.82 10.31
N ASP A 141 0.03 -28.56 11.19
CA ASP A 141 -0.26 -28.10 12.54
C ASP A 141 -0.64 -26.61 12.52
N PHE A 142 -1.93 -26.35 12.50
CA PHE A 142 -2.50 -25.02 12.54
C PHE A 142 -2.82 -24.65 13.99
N SER A 143 -1.86 -24.08 14.70
CA SER A 143 -1.99 -23.66 16.11
C SER A 143 -2.52 -24.77 17.03
N GLY A 144 -2.04 -26.01 16.84
CA GLY A 144 -2.44 -27.19 17.61
C GLY A 144 -3.64 -27.96 17.02
N LYS A 145 -4.27 -27.43 15.96
CA LYS A 145 -5.30 -28.12 15.21
C LYS A 145 -4.71 -28.70 13.93
N GLN A 146 -4.97 -29.98 13.67
CA GLN A 146 -4.56 -30.60 12.41
C GLN A 146 -5.55 -30.23 11.30
N ILE A 147 -5.05 -29.56 10.25
CA ILE A 147 -5.81 -29.22 9.05
C ILE A 147 -5.17 -29.86 7.82
N GLN A 148 -5.90 -29.97 6.74
CA GLN A 148 -5.35 -30.51 5.50
C GLN A 148 -4.49 -29.46 4.79
N ARG A 149 -3.45 -29.92 4.07
CA ARG A 149 -2.54 -29.04 3.33
C ARG A 149 -3.25 -28.18 2.28
N ASN A 150 -4.31 -28.69 1.67
CA ASN A 150 -5.11 -27.99 0.67
C ASN A 150 -5.98 -26.84 1.22
N GLU A 151 -6.04 -26.65 2.53
CA GLU A 151 -6.63 -25.46 3.15
C GLU A 151 -5.72 -24.22 2.99
N MET A 152 -4.44 -24.45 2.67
CA MET A 152 -3.46 -23.39 2.41
C MET A 152 -3.05 -23.33 0.95
N LEU A 153 -2.58 -22.17 0.52
CA LEU A 153 -2.07 -21.94 -0.83
C LEU A 153 -0.94 -22.91 -1.21
N SER A 154 -0.92 -23.29 -2.45
CA SER A 154 0.20 -24.02 -3.04
C SER A 154 1.27 -23.05 -3.55
N TRP A 155 2.52 -23.55 -3.73
CA TRP A 155 3.60 -22.78 -4.33
C TRP A 155 3.30 -22.37 -5.79
N SER A 156 2.54 -23.18 -6.52
CA SER A 156 2.12 -22.84 -7.89
C SER A 156 1.11 -21.69 -7.93
N GLU A 157 0.16 -21.67 -7.01
CA GLU A 157 -0.80 -20.55 -6.89
C GLU A 157 -0.10 -19.26 -6.46
N LEU A 158 0.81 -19.33 -5.49
CA LEU A 158 1.63 -18.18 -5.09
C LEU A 158 2.44 -17.62 -6.28
N LYS A 159 3.07 -18.52 -7.05
CA LYS A 159 3.83 -18.11 -8.24
C LYS A 159 2.93 -17.45 -9.29
N GLU A 160 1.77 -18.03 -9.59
CA GLU A 160 0.81 -17.43 -10.54
C GLU A 160 0.39 -16.03 -10.10
N MET A 161 0.07 -15.88 -8.82
CA MET A 161 -0.35 -14.59 -8.26
C MET A 161 0.77 -13.54 -8.32
N GLN A 162 2.00 -13.94 -7.98
CA GLN A 162 3.17 -13.07 -8.07
C GLN A 162 3.47 -12.68 -9.53
N ASP A 163 3.45 -13.64 -10.46
CA ASP A 163 3.69 -13.40 -11.88
C ASP A 163 2.65 -12.47 -12.52
N SER A 164 1.47 -12.37 -11.93
CA SER A 164 0.45 -11.40 -12.38
C SER A 164 0.83 -9.95 -12.14
N GLY A 165 1.80 -9.67 -11.26
CA GLY A 165 2.19 -8.34 -10.82
C GLY A 165 1.20 -7.65 -9.88
N LEU A 166 0.09 -8.33 -9.50
CA LEU A 166 -0.92 -7.78 -8.59
C LEU A 166 -0.71 -8.19 -7.13
N VAL A 167 -0.06 -9.34 -6.89
CA VAL A 167 0.12 -9.87 -5.54
C VAL A 167 1.60 -9.89 -5.19
N GLU A 168 1.96 -9.09 -4.21
CA GLU A 168 3.28 -9.11 -3.61
C GLU A 168 3.30 -10.11 -2.45
N ILE A 169 4.22 -11.08 -2.49
CA ILE A 169 4.34 -12.09 -1.45
C ILE A 169 5.26 -11.56 -0.34
N ALA A 170 4.75 -11.54 0.87
CA ALA A 170 5.46 -11.12 2.06
C ALA A 170 5.60 -12.27 3.08
N ASN A 171 6.52 -12.11 4.01
CA ASN A 171 6.70 -13.06 5.09
C ASN A 171 5.87 -12.63 6.32
N HIS A 172 4.86 -13.44 6.70
CA HIS A 172 4.14 -13.26 7.95
C HIS A 172 4.95 -13.81 9.13
N SER A 173 5.42 -15.03 8.99
CA SER A 173 6.45 -15.67 9.83
C SER A 173 6.81 -17.02 9.20
N TYR A 174 7.90 -17.64 9.66
CA TYR A 174 8.13 -19.03 9.28
C TYR A 174 7.24 -19.99 10.08
N ASN A 175 7.26 -19.91 11.41
CA ASN A 175 6.50 -20.81 12.32
C ASN A 175 6.21 -20.15 13.67
N LEU A 176 5.89 -18.85 13.69
CA LEU A 176 5.63 -18.09 14.92
C LEU A 176 4.17 -17.60 15.00
N HIS A 177 3.28 -18.20 14.24
CA HIS A 177 1.86 -17.81 14.22
C HIS A 177 1.11 -18.19 15.50
N ARG A 178 1.63 -19.10 16.28
CA ARG A 178 1.08 -19.42 17.61
C ARG A 178 1.78 -18.58 18.69
N GLY A 179 1.01 -18.05 19.63
CA GLY A 179 1.59 -17.40 20.80
C GLY A 179 2.53 -18.34 21.56
N ILE A 180 3.63 -17.79 22.05
CA ILE A 180 4.50 -18.49 23.00
C ILE A 180 3.92 -18.27 24.40
N LEU A 181 3.91 -19.31 25.25
CA LEU A 181 3.54 -19.18 26.66
C LEU A 181 4.26 -17.97 27.30
N GLY A 182 3.49 -16.98 27.74
CA GLY A 182 4.03 -15.75 28.31
C GLY A 182 4.19 -14.57 27.32
N ASN A 183 3.95 -14.77 26.02
CA ASN A 183 3.89 -13.72 25.02
C ASN A 183 2.69 -13.96 24.06
N PRO A 184 1.46 -13.77 24.52
CA PRO A 184 0.27 -13.86 23.64
C PRO A 184 0.38 -12.74 22.59
N GLN A 185 0.14 -13.10 21.35
CA GLN A 185 0.02 -12.15 20.23
C GLN A 185 -1.28 -11.38 20.30
#